data_129a7bc1197e8d502a4ccf2268ada248
#
_entry.id   129a7bc1197e8d502a4ccf2268ada248
#
_cell.length_a   1.000
_cell.length_b   1.000
_cell.length_c   1.000
_cell.angle_alpha   90.00
_cell.angle_beta   90.00
_cell.angle_gamma   90.00
#
_symmetry.space_group_name_H-M   'P 1'
#
loop_
_entity.id
_entity.type
_entity.pdbx_description
1 polymer ?
#
loop_
_entity_poly.entity_id
_entity_poly.type
_entity_poly.pdbx_seq_one_letter_code
_entity_poly.pdbx_strand_id
1 'polypeptide(L)'
;MGVAEFFRNEWEKIWKIIRVYGSYSVDRELVDQMIHLVPSGTLLELGSGRATSVFSKYYTVYSIEEDSKWLDKYESTYIYAPIKKGWYDREALEKKLPRDYDVILIDGPTSPESLGRLKIRQQFLTHIDLFKTDVTIFVDDIHREAEASLLNSLSERLDRPSTIIEAKSGAKFGYI
;
A
#
# COMPACT_ATOMS: atom_id res chain seq x y z
N MET A 1 -10.98 -17.60 26.43
CA MET A 1 -10.48 -17.27 25.07
C MET A 1 -10.13 -15.79 25.08
N GLY A 2 -8.84 -15.45 25.01
CA GLY A 2 -8.39 -14.06 25.10
C GLY A 2 -8.73 -13.28 23.83
N VAL A 3 -8.90 -11.96 23.95
CA VAL A 3 -9.21 -11.06 22.81
C VAL A 3 -8.23 -11.26 21.65
N ALA A 4 -6.94 -11.48 21.94
CA ALA A 4 -5.91 -11.76 20.94
C ALA A 4 -6.11 -13.10 20.20
N GLU A 5 -6.67 -14.10 20.84
CA GLU A 5 -6.93 -15.42 20.28
C GLU A 5 -8.18 -15.43 19.39
N PHE A 6 -9.21 -14.67 19.79
CA PHE A 6 -10.38 -14.41 18.97
C PHE A 6 -10.03 -13.71 17.66
N PHE A 7 -9.25 -12.64 17.73
CA PHE A 7 -8.77 -11.93 16.54
C PHE A 7 -7.91 -12.84 15.64
N ARG A 8 -7.01 -13.67 16.18
CA ARG A 8 -6.19 -14.60 15.41
C ARG A 8 -7.03 -15.60 14.62
N ASN A 9 -8.10 -16.17 15.21
CA ASN A 9 -8.97 -17.14 14.55
C ASN A 9 -9.85 -16.51 13.45
N GLU A 10 -10.32 -15.28 13.63
CA GLU A 10 -11.03 -14.57 12.56
C GLU A 10 -10.07 -14.20 11.41
N TRP A 11 -8.83 -13.85 11.72
CA TRP A 11 -7.78 -13.61 10.77
C TRP A 11 -7.47 -14.82 9.89
N GLU A 12 -7.34 -16.00 10.46
CA GLU A 12 -7.07 -17.21 9.68
C GLU A 12 -8.18 -17.52 8.68
N LYS A 13 -9.43 -17.22 9.02
CA LYS A 13 -10.57 -17.38 8.11
C LYS A 13 -10.50 -16.38 6.95
N ILE A 14 -10.21 -15.12 7.23
CA ILE A 14 -10.10 -14.05 6.24
C ILE A 14 -8.93 -14.34 5.29
N TRP A 15 -7.77 -14.71 5.83
CA TRP A 15 -6.59 -15.04 5.03
C TRP A 15 -6.75 -16.31 4.19
N LYS A 16 -7.50 -17.31 4.65
CA LYS A 16 -7.88 -18.45 3.78
C LYS A 16 -8.71 -18.00 2.58
N ILE A 17 -9.61 -17.05 2.76
CA ILE A 17 -10.42 -16.48 1.68
C ILE A 17 -9.54 -15.66 0.73
N ILE A 18 -8.61 -14.86 1.23
CA ILE A 18 -7.68 -14.04 0.42
C ILE A 18 -6.75 -14.93 -0.40
N ARG A 19 -6.16 -16.00 0.17
CA ARG A 19 -5.30 -16.96 -0.54
C ARG A 19 -6.02 -17.74 -1.66
N VAL A 20 -7.31 -18.01 -1.51
CA VAL A 20 -8.07 -18.81 -2.48
C VAL A 20 -8.41 -18.03 -3.75
N TYR A 21 -8.33 -16.68 -3.76
CA TYR A 21 -8.87 -15.87 -4.86
C TYR A 21 -7.87 -14.98 -5.61
N GLY A 22 -6.59 -15.33 -5.70
CA GLY A 22 -5.66 -14.81 -6.72
C GLY A 22 -4.80 -13.60 -6.33
N SER A 23 -3.96 -13.18 -7.26
CA SER A 23 -2.71 -12.44 -7.22
C SER A 23 -2.75 -10.93 -6.91
N TYR A 24 -3.84 -10.39 -6.42
CA TYR A 24 -3.96 -8.95 -6.13
C TYR A 24 -4.18 -8.71 -4.63
N SER A 25 -3.22 -9.07 -3.82
CA SER A 25 -3.27 -8.82 -2.38
C SER A 25 -1.86 -8.81 -1.81
N VAL A 26 -1.57 -7.84 -0.98
CA VAL A 26 -0.33 -7.81 -0.21
C VAL A 26 -0.19 -9.03 0.70
N ASP A 27 1.04 -9.36 1.06
CA ASP A 27 1.31 -10.49 1.96
C ASP A 27 0.78 -10.22 3.37
N ARG A 28 0.39 -11.31 4.07
CA ARG A 28 -0.09 -11.23 5.45
C ARG A 28 0.93 -10.59 6.37
N GLU A 29 2.21 -10.96 6.23
CA GLU A 29 3.25 -10.45 7.12
C GLU A 29 3.47 -8.94 6.93
N LEU A 30 3.18 -8.39 5.74
CA LEU A 30 3.16 -6.93 5.53
C LEU A 30 2.05 -6.29 6.37
N VAL A 31 0.83 -6.85 6.32
CA VAL A 31 -0.30 -6.34 7.12
C VAL A 31 -0.01 -6.43 8.62
N ASP A 32 0.50 -7.59 9.07
CA ASP A 32 0.86 -7.81 10.48
C ASP A 32 1.93 -6.79 10.93
N GLN A 33 2.93 -6.50 10.08
CA GLN A 33 3.97 -5.51 10.36
C GLN A 33 3.44 -4.09 10.40
N MET A 34 2.52 -3.73 9.48
CA MET A 34 1.86 -2.42 9.50
C MET A 34 1.11 -2.21 10.82
N ILE A 35 0.30 -3.18 11.24
CA ILE A 35 -0.46 -3.12 12.49
C ILE A 35 0.47 -3.10 13.72
N HIS A 36 1.61 -3.78 13.66
CA HIS A 36 2.59 -3.77 14.74
C HIS A 36 3.21 -2.38 14.95
N LEU A 37 3.59 -1.71 13.86
CA LEU A 37 4.24 -0.39 13.92
C LEU A 37 3.24 0.75 14.10
N VAL A 38 2.07 0.66 13.46
CA VAL A 38 1.01 1.67 13.50
C VAL A 38 -0.32 0.96 13.77
N PRO A 39 -0.68 0.68 15.02
CA PRO A 39 -1.80 -0.21 15.36
C PRO A 39 -3.19 0.34 15.00
N SER A 40 -3.31 1.63 14.75
CA SER A 40 -4.56 2.30 14.34
C SER A 40 -4.25 3.68 13.77
N GLY A 41 -5.22 4.30 13.12
CA GLY A 41 -5.11 5.64 12.56
C GLY A 41 -5.67 5.73 11.16
N THR A 42 -5.09 6.59 10.33
CA THR A 42 -5.45 6.79 8.92
C THR A 42 -4.39 6.19 8.01
N LEU A 43 -4.80 5.29 7.12
CA LEU A 43 -3.97 4.72 6.08
C LEU A 43 -4.24 5.42 4.74
N LEU A 44 -3.18 5.87 4.08
CA LEU A 44 -3.20 6.21 2.66
C LEU A 44 -2.58 5.06 1.86
N GLU A 45 -3.40 4.29 1.14
CA GLU A 45 -2.90 3.25 0.23
C GLU A 45 -2.90 3.72 -1.22
N LEU A 46 -1.85 3.42 -1.93
CA LEU A 46 -1.73 3.59 -3.37
C LEU A 46 -1.99 2.23 -4.03
N GLY A 47 -3.11 2.14 -4.74
CA GLY A 47 -3.63 0.88 -5.27
C GLY A 47 -4.52 0.15 -4.26
N SER A 48 -5.82 0.02 -4.56
CA SER A 48 -6.73 -0.76 -3.74
C SER A 48 -6.72 -2.24 -4.13
N GLY A 49 -6.96 -3.10 -3.16
CA GLY A 49 -7.00 -4.53 -3.37
C GLY A 49 -7.77 -5.27 -2.27
N ARG A 50 -7.67 -6.58 -2.26
CA ARG A 50 -8.35 -7.39 -1.24
C ARG A 50 -7.89 -7.07 0.18
N ALA A 51 -6.64 -6.65 0.36
CA ALA A 51 -6.11 -6.26 1.64
C ALA A 51 -6.79 -5.02 2.21
N THR A 52 -7.37 -4.14 1.37
CA THR A 52 -8.16 -2.99 1.80
C THR A 52 -9.28 -3.39 2.76
N SER A 53 -9.94 -4.55 2.51
CA SER A 53 -10.98 -5.08 3.41
C SER A 53 -10.46 -5.51 4.78
N VAL A 54 -9.17 -5.72 4.89
CA VAL A 54 -8.48 -6.04 6.14
C VAL A 54 -8.06 -4.75 6.81
N PHE A 55 -7.45 -3.84 6.07
CA PHE A 55 -7.01 -2.55 6.57
C PHE A 55 -8.15 -1.73 7.16
N SER A 56 -9.34 -1.75 6.57
CA SER A 56 -10.52 -1.03 7.08
C SER A 56 -10.97 -1.45 8.50
N LYS A 57 -10.47 -2.57 9.01
CA LYS A 57 -10.74 -3.01 10.39
C LYS A 57 -9.83 -2.33 11.42
N TYR A 58 -8.73 -1.73 10.98
CA TYR A 58 -7.71 -1.11 11.85
C TYR A 58 -7.54 0.37 11.57
N TYR A 59 -7.82 0.80 10.32
CA TYR A 59 -7.57 2.14 9.85
C TYR A 59 -8.81 2.77 9.23
N THR A 60 -8.89 4.09 9.31
CA THR A 60 -9.65 4.87 8.32
C THR A 60 -8.85 4.85 7.02
N VAL A 61 -9.37 4.21 5.97
CA VAL A 61 -8.62 3.98 4.74
C VAL A 61 -8.99 5.00 3.67
N TYR A 62 -7.97 5.58 3.04
CA TYR A 62 -8.05 6.32 1.80
C TYR A 62 -7.29 5.56 0.73
N SER A 63 -7.95 5.22 -0.38
CA SER A 63 -7.36 4.44 -1.47
C SER A 63 -7.27 5.26 -2.74
N ILE A 64 -6.04 5.49 -3.22
CA ILE A 64 -5.80 6.06 -4.54
C ILE A 64 -5.90 4.93 -5.57
N GLU A 65 -6.76 5.08 -6.58
CA GLU A 65 -7.07 4.02 -7.53
C GLU A 65 -7.13 4.54 -8.97
N GLU A 66 -6.45 3.85 -9.89
CA GLU A 66 -6.44 4.22 -11.31
C GLU A 66 -7.51 3.52 -12.15
N ASP A 67 -7.95 2.32 -11.75
CA ASP A 67 -8.96 1.55 -12.48
C ASP A 67 -10.33 1.69 -11.80
N SER A 68 -11.25 2.32 -12.50
CA SER A 68 -12.62 2.54 -12.01
C SER A 68 -13.36 1.26 -11.61
N LYS A 69 -12.90 0.09 -12.08
CA LYS A 69 -13.48 -1.21 -11.70
C LYS A 69 -13.20 -1.60 -10.25
N TRP A 70 -12.21 -0.98 -9.62
CA TRP A 70 -11.85 -1.24 -8.24
C TRP A 70 -12.49 -0.26 -7.25
N LEU A 71 -13.08 0.82 -7.73
CA LEU A 71 -13.77 1.79 -6.88
C LEU A 71 -14.95 1.15 -6.14
N ASP A 72 -15.14 1.56 -4.89
CA ASP A 72 -16.25 1.16 -4.02
C ASP A 72 -16.39 -0.36 -3.76
N LYS A 73 -15.31 -1.13 -4.02
CA LYS A 73 -15.30 -2.57 -3.74
C LYS A 73 -15.12 -2.91 -2.27
N TYR A 74 -14.43 -2.05 -1.54
CA TYR A 74 -14.09 -2.27 -0.13
C TYR A 74 -14.41 -1.01 0.67
N GLU A 75 -14.42 -1.13 1.97
CA GLU A 75 -14.64 -0.01 2.89
C GLU A 75 -13.40 0.91 2.88
N SER A 76 -13.46 1.95 2.07
CA SER A 76 -12.43 2.98 1.89
C SER A 76 -13.02 4.26 1.32
N THR A 77 -12.37 5.39 1.57
CA THR A 77 -12.61 6.63 0.83
C THR A 77 -11.76 6.62 -0.43
N TYR A 78 -12.38 6.40 -1.59
CA TYR A 78 -11.68 6.28 -2.85
C TYR A 78 -11.31 7.63 -3.48
N ILE A 79 -10.07 7.73 -3.92
CA ILE A 79 -9.54 8.83 -4.70
C ILE A 79 -9.28 8.31 -6.11
N TYR A 80 -10.27 8.44 -7.00
CA TYR A 80 -10.08 8.06 -8.39
C TYR A 80 -9.08 8.99 -9.07
N ALA A 81 -7.95 8.43 -9.49
CA ALA A 81 -6.86 9.13 -10.15
C ALA A 81 -6.33 8.29 -11.32
N PRO A 82 -6.96 8.36 -12.51
CA PRO A 82 -6.51 7.60 -13.68
C PRO A 82 -5.08 7.97 -14.06
N ILE A 83 -4.37 7.05 -14.70
CA ILE A 83 -2.98 7.30 -15.10
C ILE A 83 -2.93 8.36 -16.20
N LYS A 84 -2.22 9.46 -15.90
CA LYS A 84 -1.86 10.53 -16.82
C LYS A 84 -0.36 10.76 -16.77
N LYS A 85 0.28 10.88 -17.93
CA LYS A 85 1.74 11.14 -18.05
C LYS A 85 2.61 10.17 -17.23
N GLY A 86 2.18 8.89 -17.14
CA GLY A 86 2.95 7.84 -16.47
C GLY A 86 2.82 7.79 -14.95
N TRP A 87 1.82 8.49 -14.36
CA TRP A 87 1.51 8.45 -12.93
C TRP A 87 0.03 8.72 -12.70
N TYR A 88 -0.43 8.58 -11.47
CA TYR A 88 -1.76 9.04 -11.07
C TYR A 88 -2.01 10.50 -11.47
N ASP A 89 -3.22 10.82 -11.87
CA ASP A 89 -3.61 12.19 -12.21
C ASP A 89 -3.33 13.16 -11.05
N ARG A 90 -2.31 14.00 -11.22
CA ARG A 90 -1.86 14.95 -10.21
C ARG A 90 -2.96 15.89 -9.75
N GLU A 91 -3.80 16.38 -10.66
CA GLU A 91 -4.89 17.29 -10.30
C GLU A 91 -5.95 16.63 -9.42
N ALA A 92 -6.20 15.31 -9.65
CA ALA A 92 -7.10 14.54 -8.80
C ALA A 92 -6.51 14.37 -7.40
N LEU A 93 -5.20 14.10 -7.30
CA LEU A 93 -4.50 13.99 -6.03
C LEU A 93 -4.51 15.31 -5.25
N GLU A 94 -4.12 16.42 -5.88
CA GLU A 94 -4.09 17.76 -5.25
C GLU A 94 -5.45 18.17 -4.66
N LYS A 95 -6.54 17.75 -5.28
CA LYS A 95 -7.90 18.09 -4.84
C LYS A 95 -8.46 17.19 -3.75
N LYS A 96 -8.02 15.93 -3.69
CA LYS A 96 -8.72 14.89 -2.91
C LYS A 96 -7.85 14.20 -1.86
N LEU A 97 -6.52 14.33 -1.90
CA LEU A 97 -5.67 13.73 -0.89
C LEU A 97 -6.05 14.21 0.51
N PRO A 98 -6.15 13.31 1.51
CA PRO A 98 -6.31 13.73 2.89
C PRO A 98 -5.08 14.53 3.31
N ARG A 99 -5.29 15.52 4.17
CA ARG A 99 -4.19 16.37 4.66
C ARG A 99 -3.36 15.69 5.71
N ASP A 100 -3.94 14.70 6.39
CA ASP A 100 -3.31 13.99 7.48
C ASP A 100 -3.60 12.50 7.40
N TYR A 101 -2.57 11.71 7.67
CA TYR A 101 -2.61 10.25 7.78
C TYR A 101 -1.37 9.78 8.54
N ASP A 102 -1.42 8.55 9.06
CA ASP A 102 -0.43 7.99 9.97
C ASP A 102 0.53 7.01 9.29
N VAL A 103 0.10 6.46 8.14
CA VAL A 103 0.89 5.48 7.38
C VAL A 103 0.58 5.56 5.89
N ILE A 104 1.59 5.31 5.05
CA ILE A 104 1.45 5.13 3.59
C ILE A 104 1.77 3.68 3.23
N LEU A 105 0.97 3.10 2.34
CA LEU A 105 1.30 1.86 1.65
C LEU A 105 1.40 2.12 0.13
N ILE A 106 2.55 1.80 -0.45
CA ILE A 106 2.79 1.88 -1.90
C ILE A 106 2.69 0.47 -2.49
N ASP A 107 1.51 0.10 -2.96
CA ASP A 107 1.22 -1.14 -3.71
C ASP A 107 0.72 -0.85 -5.14
N GLY A 108 0.47 0.40 -5.46
CA GLY A 108 0.03 0.90 -6.76
C GLY A 108 0.85 2.09 -7.26
N PRO A 109 0.58 2.54 -8.49
CA PRO A 109 -0.37 1.94 -9.42
C PRO A 109 0.11 0.59 -9.96
N THR A 110 -0.82 -0.18 -10.53
CA THR A 110 -0.48 -1.46 -11.18
C THR A 110 0.57 -1.25 -12.25
N SER A 111 1.66 -2.03 -12.20
CA SER A 111 2.81 -1.91 -13.11
C SER A 111 3.07 -3.17 -13.94
N PRO A 112 2.11 -3.65 -14.77
CA PRO A 112 2.37 -4.79 -15.63
C PRO A 112 3.32 -4.39 -16.77
N GLU A 113 4.30 -5.23 -17.02
CA GLU A 113 5.25 -5.07 -18.13
C GLU A 113 4.53 -4.93 -19.47
N SER A 114 3.44 -5.71 -19.66
CA SER A 114 2.59 -5.67 -20.85
C SER A 114 1.97 -4.30 -21.16
N LEU A 115 1.91 -3.39 -20.18
CA LEU A 115 1.43 -2.02 -20.36
C LEU A 115 2.57 -1.00 -20.43
N GLY A 116 3.84 -1.44 -20.51
CA GLY A 116 5.01 -0.55 -20.50
C GLY A 116 5.17 0.26 -19.22
N ARG A 117 4.57 -0.20 -18.11
CA ARG A 117 4.56 0.52 -16.83
C ARG A 117 5.66 0.08 -15.86
N LEU A 118 6.75 -0.48 -16.39
CA LEU A 118 7.94 -0.72 -15.58
C LEU A 118 8.35 0.58 -14.88
N LYS A 119 8.65 0.47 -13.59
CA LYS A 119 9.08 1.61 -12.75
C LYS A 119 8.01 2.70 -12.52
N ILE A 120 6.72 2.43 -12.81
CA ILE A 120 5.68 3.44 -12.59
C ILE A 120 5.60 3.89 -11.12
N ARG A 121 5.78 2.98 -10.15
CA ARG A 121 5.76 3.30 -8.72
C ARG A 121 6.92 4.23 -8.31
N GLN A 122 8.04 4.23 -9.05
CA GLN A 122 9.14 5.17 -8.83
C GLN A 122 8.75 6.63 -9.06
N GLN A 123 7.68 6.89 -9.80
CA GLN A 123 7.14 8.24 -9.97
C GLN A 123 6.64 8.86 -8.66
N PHE A 124 6.42 8.06 -7.62
CA PHE A 124 6.16 8.58 -6.26
C PHE A 124 7.22 9.61 -5.85
N LEU A 125 8.51 9.35 -6.14
CA LEU A 125 9.60 10.29 -5.84
C LEU A 125 9.49 11.61 -6.58
N THR A 126 8.98 11.60 -7.82
CA THR A 126 8.77 12.82 -8.61
C THR A 126 7.63 13.68 -8.05
N HIS A 127 6.65 13.02 -7.42
CA HIS A 127 5.45 13.64 -6.88
C HIS A 127 5.41 13.65 -5.35
N ILE A 128 6.55 13.44 -4.70
CA ILE A 128 6.64 13.30 -3.24
C ILE A 128 6.15 14.55 -2.48
N ASP A 129 6.19 15.70 -3.16
CA ASP A 129 5.69 16.99 -2.65
C ASP A 129 4.18 17.01 -2.38
N LEU A 130 3.43 16.05 -2.93
CA LEU A 130 2.00 15.89 -2.67
C LEU A 130 1.71 15.14 -1.36
N PHE A 131 2.69 14.45 -0.81
CA PHE A 131 2.50 13.50 0.27
C PHE A 131 3.13 13.98 1.57
N LYS A 132 2.45 13.71 2.69
CA LYS A 132 3.04 13.80 4.02
C LYS A 132 4.02 12.64 4.19
N THR A 133 5.31 12.92 4.36
CA THR A 133 6.37 11.89 4.39
C THR A 133 7.01 11.68 5.75
N ASP A 134 6.60 12.41 6.76
CA ASP A 134 7.03 12.25 8.17
C ASP A 134 6.26 11.13 8.90
N VAL A 135 5.72 10.17 8.14
CA VAL A 135 5.01 8.97 8.59
C VAL A 135 5.75 7.71 8.14
N THR A 136 5.34 6.54 8.65
CA THR A 136 5.87 5.27 8.15
C THR A 136 5.39 5.02 6.72
N ILE A 137 6.32 4.70 5.82
CA ILE A 137 6.03 4.42 4.40
C ILE A 137 6.40 2.98 4.10
N PHE A 138 5.42 2.17 3.73
CA PHE A 138 5.62 0.81 3.26
C PHE A 138 5.66 0.75 1.74
N VAL A 139 6.55 -0.09 1.20
CA VAL A 139 6.66 -0.40 -0.23
C VAL A 139 6.51 -1.91 -0.39
N ASP A 140 5.50 -2.35 -1.13
CA ASP A 140 5.31 -3.76 -1.46
C ASP A 140 6.09 -4.17 -2.70
N ASP A 141 6.18 -5.49 -2.94
CA ASP A 141 6.80 -6.08 -4.15
C ASP A 141 8.30 -5.75 -4.33
N ILE A 142 9.06 -5.43 -3.29
CA ILE A 142 10.48 -5.08 -3.41
C ILE A 142 11.39 -6.25 -3.87
N HIS A 143 10.81 -7.41 -4.18
CA HIS A 143 11.52 -8.43 -4.97
C HIS A 143 11.74 -7.97 -6.42
N ARG A 144 11.02 -6.95 -6.89
CA ARG A 144 11.22 -6.29 -8.18
C ARG A 144 12.25 -5.17 -8.02
N GLU A 145 13.15 -5.06 -8.99
CA GLU A 145 14.24 -4.07 -8.98
C GLU A 145 13.74 -2.63 -8.85
N ALA A 146 12.62 -2.31 -9.50
CA ALA A 146 12.05 -0.97 -9.49
C ALA A 146 11.54 -0.55 -8.10
N GLU A 147 10.84 -1.44 -7.41
CA GLU A 147 10.30 -1.21 -6.09
C GLU A 147 11.40 -1.22 -5.01
N ALA A 148 12.42 -2.08 -5.15
CA ALA A 148 13.61 -2.04 -4.30
C ALA A 148 14.37 -0.70 -4.45
N SER A 149 14.54 -0.24 -5.69
CA SER A 149 15.15 1.07 -5.98
C SER A 149 14.32 2.22 -5.42
N LEU A 150 12.98 2.14 -5.45
CA LEU A 150 12.11 3.13 -4.84
C LEU A 150 12.34 3.21 -3.32
N LEU A 151 12.36 2.08 -2.62
CA LEU A 151 12.59 2.03 -1.18
C LEU A 151 13.95 2.66 -0.80
N ASN A 152 15.02 2.30 -1.53
CA ASN A 152 16.34 2.85 -1.30
C ASN A 152 16.37 4.38 -1.52
N SER A 153 15.78 4.85 -2.63
CA SER A 153 15.73 6.28 -2.94
C SER A 153 14.89 7.08 -1.92
N LEU A 154 13.82 6.48 -1.39
CA LEU A 154 13.05 7.07 -0.29
C LEU A 154 13.88 7.17 0.98
N SER A 155 14.61 6.11 1.35
CA SER A 155 15.50 6.06 2.49
C SER A 155 16.56 7.18 2.42
N GLU A 156 17.24 7.30 1.28
CA GLU A 156 18.24 8.34 1.05
C GLU A 156 17.63 9.75 1.08
N ARG A 157 16.52 9.98 0.37
CA ARG A 157 15.91 11.31 0.26
C ARG A 157 15.32 11.84 1.55
N LEU A 158 14.80 10.95 2.39
CA LEU A 158 14.17 11.31 3.65
C LEU A 158 15.14 11.17 4.85
N ASP A 159 16.39 10.76 4.60
CA ASP A 159 17.40 10.49 5.61
C ASP A 159 16.88 9.57 6.74
N ARG A 160 16.21 8.47 6.33
CA ARG A 160 15.61 7.49 7.24
C ARG A 160 16.06 6.09 6.86
N PRO A 161 16.48 5.25 7.83
CA PRO A 161 16.90 3.89 7.53
C PRO A 161 15.71 3.06 7.03
N SER A 162 15.95 2.24 6.01
CA SER A 162 14.97 1.28 5.53
C SER A 162 15.12 -0.08 6.22
N THR A 163 14.00 -0.77 6.40
CA THR A 163 13.94 -2.16 6.85
C THR A 163 13.31 -3.00 5.75
N ILE A 164 13.94 -4.14 5.43
CA ILE A 164 13.45 -5.10 4.45
C ILE A 164 13.01 -6.37 5.16
N ILE A 165 11.84 -6.89 4.80
CA ILE A 165 11.28 -8.14 5.32
C ILE A 165 11.03 -9.09 4.16
N GLU A 166 11.48 -10.33 4.31
CA GLU A 166 11.13 -11.45 3.44
C GLU A 166 10.09 -12.31 4.17
N ALA A 167 8.88 -12.34 3.66
CA ALA A 167 7.78 -13.10 4.21
C ALA A 167 7.97 -14.61 3.97
N LYS A 168 7.33 -15.46 4.78
CA LYS A 168 7.34 -16.92 4.61
C LYS A 168 6.83 -17.41 3.26
N SER A 169 6.04 -16.60 2.60
CA SER A 169 5.56 -16.83 1.23
C SER A 169 6.64 -16.63 0.16
N GLY A 170 7.76 -15.98 0.50
CA GLY A 170 8.80 -15.50 -0.41
C GLY A 170 8.53 -14.08 -0.94
N ALA A 171 7.38 -13.47 -0.60
CA ALA A 171 7.15 -12.05 -0.90
C ALA A 171 8.13 -11.18 -0.12
N LYS A 172 8.50 -10.03 -0.69
CA LYS A 172 9.39 -9.06 -0.05
C LYS A 172 8.76 -7.70 -0.04
N PHE A 173 8.79 -7.06 1.11
CA PHE A 173 8.37 -5.69 1.30
C PHE A 173 9.36 -4.94 2.21
N GLY A 174 9.28 -3.63 2.21
CA GLY A 174 10.10 -2.84 3.10
C GLY A 174 9.39 -1.59 3.58
N TYR A 175 10.01 -0.90 4.55
CA TYR A 175 9.49 0.35 5.08
C TYR A 175 10.62 1.27 5.57
N ILE A 176 10.28 2.51 5.69
CA ILE A 176 11.11 3.58 6.26
C ILE A 176 10.33 4.35 7.31
#